data_3f0ce98d94cc63e6dc9ae4df64fd1c84
#
_entry.id   3f0ce98d94cc63e6dc9ae4df64fd1c84
#
_cell.length_a   1.000
_cell.length_b   1.000
_cell.length_c   1.000
_cell.angle_alpha   90.00
_cell.angle_beta   90.00
_cell.angle_gamma   90.00
#
_symmetry.space_group_name_H-M   'P 1'
#
loop_
_entity.id
_entity.type
_entity.pdbx_description
1 polymer ?
#
loop_
_entity_poly.entity_id
_entity_poly.type
_entity_poly.pdbx_seq_one_letter_code
_entity_poly.pdbx_strand_id
1 'polypeptide(L)'
;MCGITGFSNFKKSIENEFNNIVEMNDCLIHRGPDSCGYYKHKHVIFGHRRLSIVDPFGGSQPMTKKINGFNYTIVYNGEIYNTHIVKKNLLDEGYTFVTYSDTEVVLLSYIHYREDCVKHLNGIFAFSIFDEERKCIFIARDHLGVKPIFYSIKDDYLIFGSEIKSMLKHPLVSSVVSREGILDLLSLGPSRSLGNGIFKDIKEIPPAHYLCVFEHKVVLKKYWKLEAKEHKWGLEETKEELTYLLEISIPLN
;
A
#
# COMPACT_ATOMS: atom_id res chain seq x y z
N MET A 1 -3.04 13.77 0.16
CA MET A 1 -2.65 12.35 0.25
C MET A 1 -3.11 11.64 -1.01
N CYS A 2 -2.25 10.81 -1.62
CA CYS A 2 -2.65 10.06 -2.82
C CYS A 2 -3.78 9.06 -2.54
N GLY A 3 -4.45 8.63 -3.60
CA GLY A 3 -5.43 7.55 -3.59
C GLY A 3 -4.97 6.40 -4.50
N ILE A 4 -4.99 5.18 -4.01
CA ILE A 4 -4.69 3.99 -4.79
C ILE A 4 -5.90 3.07 -4.84
N THR A 5 -6.12 2.42 -5.98
CA THR A 5 -7.18 1.44 -6.16
C THR A 5 -6.80 0.45 -7.25
N GLY A 6 -7.41 -0.71 -7.26
CA GLY A 6 -7.14 -1.71 -8.27
C GLY A 6 -7.92 -2.99 -8.07
N PHE A 7 -7.86 -3.83 -9.08
CA PHE A 7 -8.37 -5.20 -9.01
C PHE A 7 -7.59 -6.14 -9.93
N SER A 8 -7.65 -7.42 -9.61
CA SER A 8 -7.01 -8.47 -10.40
C SER A 8 -7.84 -9.73 -10.45
N ASN A 9 -7.68 -10.50 -11.53
CA ASN A 9 -8.17 -11.87 -11.66
C ASN A 9 -7.17 -12.67 -12.51
N PHE A 10 -6.46 -13.61 -11.90
CA PHE A 10 -5.44 -14.39 -12.60
C PHE A 10 -6.00 -15.55 -13.43
N LYS A 11 -7.29 -15.89 -13.27
CA LYS A 11 -7.94 -16.99 -14.02
C LYS A 11 -8.57 -16.55 -15.32
N LYS A 12 -8.95 -15.27 -15.46
CA LYS A 12 -9.58 -14.74 -16.68
C LYS A 12 -9.00 -13.37 -17.08
N SER A 13 -9.23 -12.97 -18.33
CA SER A 13 -8.93 -11.61 -18.76
C SER A 13 -9.99 -10.63 -18.23
N ILE A 14 -9.50 -9.50 -17.72
CA ILE A 14 -10.32 -8.40 -17.19
C ILE A 14 -10.15 -7.10 -18.00
N GLU A 15 -9.53 -7.17 -19.18
CA GLU A 15 -9.25 -5.97 -19.99
C GLU A 15 -10.50 -5.17 -20.36
N ASN A 16 -11.65 -5.84 -20.48
CA ASN A 16 -12.91 -5.21 -20.79
C ASN A 16 -13.56 -4.51 -19.58
N GLU A 17 -12.99 -4.65 -18.38
CA GLU A 17 -13.51 -4.10 -17.14
C GLU A 17 -12.89 -2.73 -16.78
N PHE A 18 -12.24 -2.07 -17.75
CA PHE A 18 -11.53 -0.80 -17.51
C PHE A 18 -12.45 0.31 -16.96
N ASN A 19 -13.71 0.35 -17.32
CA ASN A 19 -14.65 1.34 -16.77
C ASN A 19 -14.82 1.23 -15.27
N ASN A 20 -14.70 0.02 -14.69
CA ASN A 20 -14.80 -0.18 -13.25
C ASN A 20 -13.68 0.57 -12.51
N ILE A 21 -12.43 0.52 -13.02
CA ILE A 21 -11.32 1.24 -12.38
C ILE A 21 -11.47 2.76 -12.51
N VAL A 22 -12.05 3.26 -13.58
CA VAL A 22 -12.32 4.71 -13.74
C VAL A 22 -13.28 5.17 -12.66
N GLU A 23 -14.41 4.49 -12.45
CA GLU A 23 -15.38 4.83 -11.41
C GLU A 23 -14.78 4.71 -10.00
N MET A 24 -14.00 3.66 -9.73
CA MET A 24 -13.29 3.47 -8.47
C MET A 24 -12.30 4.60 -8.20
N ASN A 25 -11.53 5.00 -9.21
CA ASN A 25 -10.50 6.03 -9.11
C ASN A 25 -11.10 7.44 -8.96
N ASP A 26 -12.22 7.72 -9.63
CA ASP A 26 -12.92 9.02 -9.56
C ASP A 26 -13.44 9.32 -8.16
N CYS A 27 -13.83 8.30 -7.40
CA CYS A 27 -14.19 8.45 -6.00
C CYS A 27 -13.04 8.95 -5.10
N LEU A 28 -11.79 8.86 -5.57
CA LEU A 28 -10.59 9.24 -4.82
C LEU A 28 -10.02 10.60 -5.21
N ILE A 29 -10.71 11.40 -6.06
CA ILE A 29 -10.22 12.69 -6.57
C ILE A 29 -9.87 13.67 -5.44
N HIS A 30 -10.64 13.66 -4.34
CA HIS A 30 -10.39 14.53 -3.17
C HIS A 30 -9.06 14.20 -2.46
N ARG A 31 -8.51 12.98 -2.64
CA ARG A 31 -7.21 12.58 -2.09
C ARG A 31 -6.04 13.06 -2.96
N GLY A 32 -6.23 13.02 -4.27
CA GLY A 32 -5.19 13.37 -5.22
C GLY A 32 -5.78 14.10 -6.44
N PRO A 33 -6.00 15.43 -6.31
CA PRO A 33 -6.64 16.21 -7.37
C PRO A 33 -5.71 16.55 -8.54
N ASP A 34 -4.38 16.48 -8.35
CA ASP A 34 -3.40 17.02 -9.29
C ASP A 34 -3.27 16.22 -10.58
N SER A 35 -3.32 14.89 -10.46
CA SER A 35 -3.28 14.00 -11.63
C SER A 35 -3.88 12.64 -11.35
N CYS A 36 -4.22 11.92 -12.43
CA CYS A 36 -4.64 10.53 -12.38
C CYS A 36 -3.84 9.70 -13.35
N GLY A 37 -3.68 8.41 -13.01
CA GLY A 37 -3.03 7.44 -13.86
C GLY A 37 -3.69 6.08 -13.77
N TYR A 38 -3.52 5.30 -14.85
CA TYR A 38 -4.06 3.96 -14.95
C TYR A 38 -3.00 3.00 -15.49
N TYR A 39 -3.02 1.77 -15.01
CA TYR A 39 -2.29 0.65 -15.58
C TYR A 39 -3.31 -0.41 -15.99
N LYS A 40 -3.18 -0.92 -17.21
CA LYS A 40 -4.06 -1.96 -17.76
C LYS A 40 -3.22 -3.13 -18.24
N HIS A 41 -3.50 -4.29 -17.67
CA HIS A 41 -2.93 -5.58 -18.06
C HIS A 41 -4.04 -6.61 -18.13
N LYS A 42 -3.82 -7.71 -18.85
CA LYS A 42 -4.79 -8.80 -19.01
C LYS A 42 -5.43 -9.27 -17.70
N HIS A 43 -4.67 -9.30 -16.61
CA HIS A 43 -5.07 -9.85 -15.34
C HIS A 43 -5.10 -8.83 -14.18
N VAL A 44 -4.67 -7.59 -14.44
CA VAL A 44 -4.50 -6.56 -13.39
C VAL A 44 -4.83 -5.19 -13.95
N ILE A 45 -5.64 -4.45 -13.21
CA ILE A 45 -5.93 -3.04 -13.52
C ILE A 45 -5.72 -2.23 -12.27
N PHE A 46 -4.89 -1.17 -12.35
CA PHE A 46 -4.64 -0.23 -11.27
C PHE A 46 -5.09 1.18 -11.64
N GLY A 47 -5.53 1.94 -10.63
CA GLY A 47 -5.81 3.35 -10.70
C GLY A 47 -5.08 4.11 -9.58
N HIS A 48 -4.63 5.32 -9.90
CA HIS A 48 -3.94 6.21 -8.97
C HIS A 48 -4.47 7.63 -9.09
N ARG A 49 -4.70 8.28 -7.94
CA ARG A 49 -4.94 9.73 -7.81
C ARG A 49 -3.79 10.35 -7.06
N ARG A 50 -3.14 11.34 -7.66
CA ARG A 50 -1.92 11.95 -7.14
C ARG A 50 -2.17 13.31 -6.51
N LEU A 51 -1.61 13.47 -5.30
CA LEU A 51 -1.27 14.76 -4.73
C LEU A 51 0.26 14.88 -4.86
N SER A 52 0.72 15.83 -5.65
CA SER A 52 2.13 16.02 -5.99
C SER A 52 2.86 16.76 -4.87
N ILE A 53 3.66 16.05 -4.08
CA ILE A 53 4.48 16.61 -2.99
C ILE A 53 5.95 16.43 -3.33
N VAL A 54 6.39 15.19 -3.60
CA VAL A 54 7.77 14.85 -3.94
C VAL A 54 7.86 14.55 -5.43
N ASP A 55 8.91 15.06 -6.09
CA ASP A 55 9.20 14.89 -7.51
C ASP A 55 7.97 15.09 -8.43
N PRO A 56 7.48 16.35 -8.61
CA PRO A 56 6.28 16.62 -9.41
C PRO A 56 6.36 16.06 -10.84
N PHE A 57 7.54 15.97 -11.41
CA PHE A 57 7.76 15.57 -12.81
C PHE A 57 8.07 14.06 -12.97
N GLY A 58 8.83 13.44 -12.05
CA GLY A 58 9.28 12.05 -12.17
C GLY A 58 8.42 11.03 -11.43
N GLY A 59 7.60 11.45 -10.46
CA GLY A 59 6.81 10.57 -9.58
C GLY A 59 5.45 10.15 -10.14
N SER A 60 5.26 10.07 -11.47
CA SER A 60 4.00 9.62 -12.06
C SER A 60 3.69 8.17 -11.71
N GLN A 61 2.41 7.90 -11.41
CA GLN A 61 1.93 6.57 -11.05
C GLN A 61 0.65 6.20 -11.83
N PRO A 62 0.39 4.91 -12.09
CA PRO A 62 1.20 3.73 -11.75
C PRO A 62 2.58 3.76 -12.38
N MET A 63 3.63 3.35 -11.61
CA MET A 63 5.02 3.30 -12.09
C MET A 63 5.40 1.86 -12.43
N THR A 64 6.02 1.67 -13.60
CA THR A 64 6.45 0.34 -14.06
C THR A 64 7.96 0.31 -14.30
N LYS A 65 8.60 -0.76 -13.82
CA LYS A 65 9.98 -1.11 -14.12
C LYS A 65 10.03 -2.48 -14.79
N LYS A 66 10.88 -2.60 -15.82
CA LYS A 66 11.14 -3.88 -16.49
C LYS A 66 12.51 -4.39 -16.09
N ILE A 67 12.56 -5.54 -15.42
CA ILE A 67 13.81 -6.19 -14.96
C ILE A 67 13.76 -7.65 -15.41
N ASN A 68 14.82 -8.13 -16.03
CA ASN A 68 14.96 -9.52 -16.51
C ASN A 68 13.79 -9.99 -17.42
N GLY A 69 13.22 -9.06 -18.20
CA GLY A 69 12.12 -9.36 -19.12
C GLY A 69 10.72 -9.23 -18.52
N PHE A 70 10.57 -9.13 -17.20
CA PHE A 70 9.30 -9.01 -16.49
C PHE A 70 9.00 -7.57 -16.06
N ASN A 71 7.72 -7.21 -16.05
CA ASN A 71 7.26 -5.91 -15.56
C ASN A 71 6.87 -6.01 -14.08
N TYR A 72 7.23 -4.97 -13.36
CA TYR A 72 6.81 -4.73 -11.97
C TYR A 72 6.13 -3.37 -11.93
N THR A 73 4.87 -3.33 -11.50
CA THR A 73 4.07 -2.11 -11.52
C THR A 73 3.56 -1.78 -10.14
N ILE A 74 3.82 -0.55 -9.66
CA ILE A 74 3.41 -0.08 -8.34
C ILE A 74 2.37 1.03 -8.42
N VAL A 75 1.43 1.02 -7.46
CA VAL A 75 0.65 2.17 -7.00
C VAL A 75 0.93 2.37 -5.51
N TYR A 76 1.26 3.60 -5.13
CA TYR A 76 1.78 3.93 -3.82
C TYR A 76 1.18 5.23 -3.27
N ASN A 77 0.84 5.20 -1.99
CA ASN A 77 0.41 6.35 -1.21
C ASN A 77 1.20 6.38 0.09
N GLY A 78 2.18 7.24 0.19
CA GLY A 78 3.04 7.26 1.37
C GLY A 78 4.17 8.26 1.28
N GLU A 79 5.07 8.14 2.23
CA GLU A 79 6.34 8.83 2.31
C GLU A 79 7.34 7.94 3.05
N ILE A 80 8.50 7.67 2.43
CA ILE A 80 9.58 6.86 3.00
C ILE A 80 10.68 7.78 3.51
N TYR A 81 10.85 7.83 4.81
CA TYR A 81 11.78 8.74 5.50
C TYR A 81 13.25 8.35 5.30
N ASN A 82 13.55 7.06 5.23
CA ASN A 82 14.90 6.54 5.02
C ASN A 82 15.24 6.26 3.54
N THR A 83 14.59 6.97 2.61
CA THR A 83 14.77 6.81 1.15
C THR A 83 16.24 6.82 0.74
N HIS A 84 17.06 7.72 1.30
CA HIS A 84 18.49 7.84 0.98
C HIS A 84 19.31 6.59 1.36
N ILE A 85 18.98 5.95 2.50
CA ILE A 85 19.64 4.73 2.98
C ILE A 85 19.29 3.56 2.06
N VAL A 86 17.98 3.37 1.80
CA VAL A 86 17.50 2.28 0.94
C VAL A 86 18.03 2.43 -0.48
N LYS A 87 18.00 3.65 -1.01
CA LYS A 87 18.54 3.97 -2.34
C LYS A 87 20.03 3.65 -2.45
N LYS A 88 20.83 4.03 -1.44
CA LYS A 88 22.27 3.72 -1.41
C LYS A 88 22.51 2.21 -1.46
N ASN A 89 21.83 1.44 -0.62
CA ASN A 89 21.97 -0.01 -0.58
C ASN A 89 21.62 -0.64 -1.94
N LEU A 90 20.55 -0.17 -2.60
CA LEU A 90 20.17 -0.67 -3.92
C LEU A 90 21.17 -0.26 -5.03
N LEU A 91 21.79 0.92 -4.94
CA LEU A 91 22.88 1.32 -5.85
C LEU A 91 24.09 0.40 -5.68
N ASP A 92 24.46 0.05 -4.44
CA ASP A 92 25.57 -0.86 -4.15
C ASP A 92 25.30 -2.29 -4.69
N GLU A 93 24.02 -2.68 -4.81
CA GLU A 93 23.55 -3.93 -5.44
C GLU A 93 23.38 -3.81 -6.97
N GLY A 94 23.78 -2.69 -7.58
CA GLY A 94 23.80 -2.49 -9.03
C GLY A 94 22.49 -1.99 -9.65
N TYR A 95 21.51 -1.60 -8.88
CA TYR A 95 20.30 -0.98 -9.40
C TYR A 95 20.54 0.46 -9.85
N THR A 96 19.78 0.92 -10.84
CA THR A 96 19.82 2.29 -11.33
C THR A 96 18.49 2.98 -11.13
N PHE A 97 18.53 4.28 -10.84
CA PHE A 97 17.36 5.12 -10.62
C PHE A 97 17.23 6.15 -11.74
N VAL A 98 16.00 6.39 -12.19
CA VAL A 98 15.69 7.41 -13.23
C VAL A 98 14.85 8.56 -12.67
N THR A 99 14.35 8.44 -11.44
CA THR A 99 13.56 9.47 -10.77
C THR A 99 14.15 9.80 -9.39
N TYR A 100 13.65 10.88 -8.81
CA TYR A 100 13.91 11.22 -7.40
C TYR A 100 12.78 10.77 -6.47
N SER A 101 11.76 10.06 -7.00
CA SER A 101 10.60 9.63 -6.25
C SER A 101 10.92 8.44 -5.33
N ASP A 102 10.40 8.49 -4.13
CA ASP A 102 10.39 7.37 -3.19
C ASP A 102 9.60 6.16 -3.72
N THR A 103 8.63 6.38 -4.62
CA THR A 103 7.91 5.32 -5.35
C THR A 103 8.86 4.37 -6.07
N GLU A 104 9.89 4.91 -6.75
CA GLU A 104 10.90 4.09 -7.43
C GLU A 104 11.75 3.29 -6.46
N VAL A 105 12.08 3.89 -5.30
CA VAL A 105 12.84 3.22 -4.24
C VAL A 105 12.04 2.05 -3.66
N VAL A 106 10.74 2.24 -3.38
CA VAL A 106 9.86 1.17 -2.89
C VAL A 106 9.77 0.04 -3.91
N LEU A 107 9.57 0.37 -5.20
CA LEU A 107 9.46 -0.63 -6.26
C LEU A 107 10.74 -1.45 -6.41
N LEU A 108 11.91 -0.80 -6.48
CA LEU A 108 13.20 -1.49 -6.59
C LEU A 108 13.54 -2.27 -5.32
N SER A 109 13.15 -1.76 -4.14
CA SER A 109 13.29 -2.50 -2.88
C SER A 109 12.48 -3.81 -2.91
N TYR A 110 11.24 -3.80 -3.43
CA TYR A 110 10.47 -5.02 -3.62
C TYR A 110 11.12 -5.97 -4.64
N ILE A 111 11.62 -5.47 -5.74
CA ILE A 111 12.28 -6.31 -6.76
C ILE A 111 13.49 -7.03 -6.17
N HIS A 112 14.27 -6.36 -5.32
CA HIS A 112 15.45 -6.94 -4.67
C HIS A 112 15.11 -7.85 -3.47
N TYR A 113 14.34 -7.33 -2.50
CA TYR A 113 14.07 -8.02 -1.23
C TYR A 113 12.77 -8.83 -1.20
N ARG A 114 11.94 -8.73 -2.25
CA ARG A 114 10.60 -9.33 -2.32
C ARG A 114 9.75 -8.89 -1.11
N GLU A 115 9.05 -9.82 -0.46
CA GLU A 115 8.18 -9.51 0.69
C GLU A 115 8.94 -8.88 1.88
N ASP A 116 10.22 -9.11 1.98
CA ASP A 116 11.05 -8.55 3.05
C ASP A 116 11.37 -7.07 2.86
N CYS A 117 11.05 -6.48 1.70
CA CYS A 117 11.23 -5.06 1.44
C CYS A 117 10.63 -4.17 2.54
N VAL A 118 9.47 -4.57 3.10
CA VAL A 118 8.79 -3.83 4.18
C VAL A 118 9.62 -3.69 5.47
N LYS A 119 10.62 -4.56 5.68
CA LYS A 119 11.51 -4.50 6.83
C LYS A 119 12.61 -3.45 6.67
N HIS A 120 12.86 -3.01 5.43
CA HIS A 120 13.87 -2.00 5.09
C HIS A 120 13.28 -0.60 4.96
N LEU A 121 11.94 -0.46 4.95
CA LEU A 121 11.24 0.80 4.78
C LEU A 121 10.87 1.40 6.13
N ASN A 122 11.32 2.63 6.37
CA ASN A 122 10.86 3.45 7.49
C ASN A 122 10.04 4.61 6.93
N GLY A 123 8.75 4.66 7.28
CA GLY A 123 7.83 5.67 6.76
C GLY A 123 6.37 5.32 6.99
N ILE A 124 5.52 6.12 6.39
CA ILE A 124 4.07 5.95 6.39
C ILE A 124 3.62 5.58 4.98
N PHE A 125 3.06 4.40 4.79
CA PHE A 125 2.77 3.91 3.44
C PHE A 125 1.62 2.90 3.35
N ALA A 126 0.97 2.92 2.20
CA ALA A 126 0.20 1.82 1.66
C ALA A 126 0.52 1.71 0.17
N PHE A 127 0.88 0.55 -0.31
CA PHE A 127 1.17 0.34 -1.73
C PHE A 127 0.71 -1.03 -2.22
N SER A 128 0.53 -1.13 -3.53
CA SER A 128 0.27 -2.39 -4.22
C SER A 128 1.22 -2.54 -5.39
N ILE A 129 1.82 -3.72 -5.53
CA ILE A 129 2.72 -4.06 -6.62
C ILE A 129 2.17 -5.27 -7.36
N PHE A 130 2.06 -5.16 -8.68
CA PHE A 130 1.91 -6.29 -9.58
C PHE A 130 3.28 -6.82 -9.96
N ASP A 131 3.57 -8.04 -9.59
CA ASP A 131 4.76 -8.81 -9.95
C ASP A 131 4.38 -9.77 -11.08
N GLU A 132 4.75 -9.43 -12.32
CA GLU A 132 4.43 -10.23 -13.49
C GLU A 132 5.20 -11.57 -13.50
N GLU A 133 6.43 -11.59 -12.98
CA GLU A 133 7.25 -12.80 -12.89
C GLU A 133 6.59 -13.88 -12.05
N ARG A 134 6.09 -13.51 -10.86
CA ARG A 134 5.45 -14.43 -9.92
C ARG A 134 3.95 -14.52 -10.08
N LYS A 135 3.36 -13.75 -10.98
CA LYS A 135 1.91 -13.60 -11.18
C LYS A 135 1.20 -13.36 -9.86
N CYS A 136 1.61 -12.32 -9.15
CA CYS A 136 1.02 -12.01 -7.86
C CYS A 136 0.81 -10.50 -7.67
N ILE A 137 -0.15 -10.18 -6.79
CA ILE A 137 -0.32 -8.85 -6.22
C ILE A 137 0.22 -8.86 -4.79
N PHE A 138 1.19 -7.99 -4.54
CA PHE A 138 1.70 -7.70 -3.21
C PHE A 138 1.13 -6.38 -2.73
N ILE A 139 0.51 -6.36 -1.56
CA ILE A 139 -0.02 -5.14 -0.93
C ILE A 139 0.58 -5.03 0.45
N ALA A 140 1.12 -3.88 0.81
CA ALA A 140 1.70 -3.65 2.14
C ALA A 140 1.18 -2.36 2.78
N ARG A 141 1.10 -2.37 4.11
CA ARG A 141 0.72 -1.24 4.94
C ARG A 141 1.77 -0.98 6.01
N ASP A 142 2.01 0.29 6.31
CA ASP A 142 3.00 0.73 7.27
C ASP A 142 2.81 0.17 8.69
N HIS A 143 3.85 0.34 9.52
CA HIS A 143 3.95 -0.22 10.87
C HIS A 143 2.79 0.15 11.79
N LEU A 144 2.30 1.40 11.71
CA LEU A 144 1.24 1.93 12.57
C LEU A 144 -0.11 2.05 11.85
N GLY A 145 -0.17 1.73 10.53
CA GLY A 145 -1.38 1.80 9.72
C GLY A 145 -1.85 3.23 9.45
N VAL A 146 -0.92 4.17 9.34
CA VAL A 146 -1.23 5.59 9.07
C VAL A 146 -1.91 5.76 7.71
N LYS A 147 -1.43 5.03 6.69
CA LYS A 147 -2.09 5.03 5.38
C LYS A 147 -3.13 3.91 5.31
N PRO A 148 -4.38 4.24 4.95
CA PRO A 148 -5.44 3.23 4.87
C PRO A 148 -5.32 2.39 3.59
N ILE A 149 -5.68 1.10 3.71
CA ILE A 149 -5.85 0.20 2.57
C ILE A 149 -6.85 -0.91 2.94
N PHE A 150 -7.83 -1.09 2.08
CA PHE A 150 -8.89 -2.08 2.21
C PHE A 150 -8.83 -3.05 1.04
N TYR A 151 -9.33 -4.26 1.24
CA TYR A 151 -9.40 -5.29 0.20
C TYR A 151 -10.65 -6.14 0.31
N SER A 152 -11.02 -6.75 -0.79
CA SER A 152 -12.04 -7.78 -0.92
C SER A 152 -11.51 -8.90 -1.80
N ILE A 153 -11.80 -10.15 -1.43
CA ILE A 153 -11.50 -11.32 -2.27
C ILE A 153 -12.82 -12.03 -2.50
N LYS A 154 -13.25 -12.07 -3.76
CA LYS A 154 -14.50 -12.66 -4.16
C LYS A 154 -14.45 -13.14 -5.61
N ASP A 155 -14.96 -14.34 -5.89
CA ASP A 155 -15.05 -14.93 -7.22
C ASP A 155 -13.72 -14.86 -8.00
N ASP A 156 -12.61 -15.22 -7.32
CA ASP A 156 -11.22 -15.14 -7.83
C ASP A 156 -10.71 -13.72 -8.10
N TYR A 157 -11.47 -12.68 -7.76
CA TYR A 157 -11.00 -11.30 -7.79
C TYR A 157 -10.38 -10.89 -6.46
N LEU A 158 -9.26 -10.19 -6.56
CA LEU A 158 -8.82 -9.25 -5.54
C LEU A 158 -9.26 -7.85 -5.97
N ILE A 159 -9.93 -7.13 -5.08
CA ILE A 159 -10.31 -5.72 -5.27
C ILE A 159 -9.75 -4.96 -4.08
N PHE A 160 -9.08 -3.83 -4.30
CA PHE A 160 -8.50 -3.04 -3.21
C PHE A 160 -8.64 -1.53 -3.44
N GLY A 161 -8.53 -0.76 -2.36
CA GLY A 161 -8.57 0.69 -2.43
C GLY A 161 -8.19 1.38 -1.12
N SER A 162 -7.71 2.62 -1.24
CA SER A 162 -7.43 3.48 -0.08
C SER A 162 -8.66 3.79 0.76
N GLU A 163 -9.85 3.77 0.15
CA GLU A 163 -11.11 4.05 0.82
C GLU A 163 -12.19 3.07 0.36
N ILE A 164 -13.05 2.68 1.30
CA ILE A 164 -14.15 1.74 1.08
C ILE A 164 -15.06 2.19 -0.06
N LYS A 165 -15.38 3.49 -0.15
CA LYS A 165 -16.27 4.02 -1.18
C LYS A 165 -15.79 3.79 -2.61
N SER A 166 -14.47 3.73 -2.82
CA SER A 166 -13.93 3.38 -4.14
C SER A 166 -14.18 1.91 -4.48
N MET A 167 -14.04 1.02 -3.51
CA MET A 167 -14.30 -0.40 -3.69
C MET A 167 -15.78 -0.70 -3.96
N LEU A 168 -16.70 0.05 -3.32
CA LEU A 168 -18.16 -0.07 -3.53
C LEU A 168 -18.60 0.31 -4.96
N LYS A 169 -17.73 0.90 -5.77
CA LYS A 169 -17.98 1.13 -7.20
C LYS A 169 -17.73 -0.10 -8.07
N HIS A 170 -17.00 -1.08 -7.56
CA HIS A 170 -16.80 -2.33 -8.29
C HIS A 170 -18.04 -3.22 -8.17
N PRO A 171 -18.58 -3.77 -9.29
CA PRO A 171 -19.86 -4.51 -9.28
C PRO A 171 -19.90 -5.75 -8.37
N LEU A 172 -18.77 -6.36 -8.08
CA LEU A 172 -18.68 -7.54 -7.21
C LEU A 172 -18.67 -7.20 -5.71
N VAL A 173 -18.48 -5.93 -5.33
CA VAL A 173 -18.40 -5.53 -3.92
C VAL A 173 -19.78 -5.10 -3.43
N SER A 174 -20.26 -5.80 -2.41
CA SER A 174 -21.58 -5.54 -1.81
C SER A 174 -21.54 -4.38 -0.81
N SER A 175 -22.57 -3.53 -0.84
CA SER A 175 -22.80 -2.48 0.18
C SER A 175 -23.56 -2.99 1.42
N VAL A 176 -23.71 -4.30 1.58
CA VAL A 176 -24.35 -4.89 2.77
C VAL A 176 -23.44 -4.77 3.97
N VAL A 177 -23.90 -4.06 4.99
CA VAL A 177 -23.19 -3.92 6.27
C VAL A 177 -23.16 -5.25 7.00
N SER A 178 -22.01 -5.65 7.52
CA SER A 178 -21.87 -6.87 8.31
C SER A 178 -22.42 -6.67 9.74
N ARG A 179 -22.73 -7.78 10.42
CA ARG A 179 -23.11 -7.74 11.83
C ARG A 179 -22.02 -7.14 12.70
N GLU A 180 -20.77 -7.56 12.44
CA GLU A 180 -19.56 -7.06 13.10
C GLU A 180 -19.38 -5.56 12.83
N GLY A 181 -19.63 -5.11 11.60
CA GLY A 181 -19.60 -3.69 11.24
C GLY A 181 -20.63 -2.85 11.98
N ILE A 182 -21.84 -3.37 12.19
CA ILE A 182 -22.88 -2.71 13.01
C ILE A 182 -22.42 -2.61 14.47
N LEU A 183 -21.88 -3.70 15.02
CA LEU A 183 -21.35 -3.72 16.39
C LEU A 183 -20.22 -2.71 16.58
N ASP A 184 -19.26 -2.64 15.64
CA ASP A 184 -18.18 -1.65 15.67
C ASP A 184 -18.74 -0.21 15.67
N LEU A 185 -19.67 0.10 14.78
CA LEU A 185 -20.29 1.44 14.69
C LEU A 185 -21.00 1.84 16.00
N LEU A 186 -21.71 0.92 16.64
CA LEU A 186 -22.46 1.19 17.87
C LEU A 186 -21.56 1.22 19.12
N SER A 187 -20.48 0.44 19.14
CA SER A 187 -19.60 0.30 20.32
C SER A 187 -18.36 1.18 20.28
N LEU A 188 -17.77 1.39 19.10
CA LEU A 188 -16.50 2.09 18.91
C LEU A 188 -16.68 3.44 18.21
N GLY A 189 -17.89 3.79 17.78
CA GLY A 189 -18.17 5.01 17.02
C GLY A 189 -17.43 5.04 15.67
N PRO A 190 -16.58 6.05 15.41
CA PRO A 190 -15.84 6.16 14.15
C PRO A 190 -14.69 5.17 14.01
N SER A 191 -14.30 4.51 15.11
CA SER A 191 -13.24 3.50 15.12
C SER A 191 -13.76 2.13 14.65
N ARG A 192 -12.85 1.23 14.35
CA ARG A 192 -13.15 -0.13 13.90
C ARG A 192 -12.23 -1.14 14.57
N SER A 193 -12.74 -2.36 14.71
CA SER A 193 -11.90 -3.50 15.05
C SER A 193 -10.87 -3.76 13.96
N LEU A 194 -9.65 -4.12 14.34
CA LEU A 194 -8.54 -4.37 13.41
C LEU A 194 -8.92 -5.42 12.35
N GLY A 195 -8.73 -5.06 11.08
CA GLY A 195 -9.03 -5.93 9.95
C GLY A 195 -10.49 -5.87 9.49
N ASN A 196 -11.37 -5.14 10.19
CA ASN A 196 -12.78 -5.03 9.82
C ASN A 196 -13.02 -3.85 8.87
N GLY A 197 -13.80 -4.08 7.81
CA GLY A 197 -14.15 -3.07 6.80
C GLY A 197 -15.60 -2.59 6.86
N ILE A 198 -16.36 -2.88 7.91
CA ILE A 198 -17.78 -2.55 8.10
C ILE A 198 -18.70 -3.33 7.15
N PHE A 199 -18.40 -3.39 5.85
CA PHE A 199 -19.20 -4.13 4.87
C PHE A 199 -18.76 -5.60 4.82
N LYS A 200 -19.74 -6.49 4.53
CA LYS A 200 -19.59 -7.95 4.62
C LYS A 200 -18.35 -8.51 3.88
N ASP A 201 -18.05 -7.97 2.72
CA ASP A 201 -17.00 -8.51 1.85
C ASP A 201 -15.71 -7.68 1.89
N ILE A 202 -15.67 -6.59 2.68
CA ILE A 202 -14.53 -5.70 2.77
C ILE A 202 -13.76 -5.94 4.06
N LYS A 203 -12.44 -6.05 3.94
CA LYS A 203 -11.50 -6.16 5.05
C LYS A 203 -10.47 -5.03 4.97
N GLU A 204 -9.97 -4.61 6.11
CA GLU A 204 -8.82 -3.72 6.20
C GLU A 204 -7.54 -4.54 6.31
N ILE A 205 -6.46 -4.13 5.62
CA ILE A 205 -5.15 -4.70 5.91
C ILE A 205 -4.68 -4.12 7.25
N PRO A 206 -4.44 -4.96 8.29
CA PRO A 206 -4.04 -4.44 9.59
C PRO A 206 -2.67 -3.74 9.52
N PRO A 207 -2.36 -2.83 10.48
CA PRO A 207 -1.04 -2.23 10.61
C PRO A 207 0.07 -3.27 10.63
N ALA A 208 1.21 -2.96 10.02
CA ALA A 208 2.38 -3.84 9.95
C ALA A 208 2.11 -5.20 9.27
N HIS A 209 1.17 -5.25 8.30
CA HIS A 209 0.90 -6.45 7.52
C HIS A 209 1.12 -6.21 6.04
N TYR A 210 1.39 -7.31 5.35
CA TYR A 210 1.29 -7.39 3.91
C TYR A 210 0.35 -8.53 3.47
N LEU A 211 -0.24 -8.37 2.31
CA LEU A 211 -1.08 -9.34 1.62
C LEU A 211 -0.41 -9.72 0.30
N CYS A 212 -0.21 -11.03 0.06
CA CYS A 212 0.16 -11.56 -1.24
C CYS A 212 -1.00 -12.37 -1.81
N VAL A 213 -1.42 -12.04 -3.01
CA VAL A 213 -2.48 -12.76 -3.72
C VAL A 213 -1.92 -13.34 -5.01
N PHE A 214 -1.89 -14.65 -5.07
CA PHE A 214 -1.54 -15.47 -6.22
C PHE A 214 -2.80 -16.09 -6.83
N GLU A 215 -2.69 -16.75 -7.97
CA GLU A 215 -3.83 -17.43 -8.61
C GLU A 215 -4.58 -18.39 -7.67
N HIS A 216 -3.85 -19.14 -6.84
CA HIS A 216 -4.42 -20.19 -5.98
C HIS A 216 -4.13 -20.00 -4.50
N LYS A 217 -3.53 -18.89 -4.10
CA LYS A 217 -3.08 -18.69 -2.72
C LYS A 217 -3.19 -17.24 -2.30
N VAL A 218 -3.71 -17.05 -1.09
CA VAL A 218 -3.74 -15.76 -0.40
C VAL A 218 -2.96 -15.87 0.89
N VAL A 219 -2.04 -14.94 1.12
CA VAL A 219 -1.19 -14.89 2.31
C VAL A 219 -1.28 -13.51 2.93
N LEU A 220 -1.87 -13.41 4.10
CA LEU A 220 -1.80 -12.21 4.94
C LEU A 220 -0.77 -12.48 6.05
N LYS A 221 0.28 -11.65 6.13
CA LYS A 221 1.37 -11.86 7.08
C LYS A 221 1.73 -10.56 7.80
N LYS A 222 1.90 -10.67 9.12
CA LYS A 222 2.44 -9.62 9.96
C LYS A 222 3.96 -9.60 9.82
N TYR A 223 4.55 -8.43 9.50
CA TYR A 223 6.00 -8.29 9.33
C TYR A 223 6.68 -7.57 10.51
N TRP A 224 5.91 -6.86 11.33
CA TRP A 224 6.41 -6.16 12.49
C TRP A 224 5.37 -6.14 13.63
N LYS A 225 5.83 -6.05 14.87
CA LYS A 225 4.99 -5.85 16.06
C LYS A 225 5.71 -4.93 17.04
N LEU A 226 4.94 -4.09 17.72
CA LEU A 226 5.45 -3.34 18.86
C LEU A 226 5.69 -4.30 20.04
N GLU A 227 6.89 -4.25 20.61
CA GLU A 227 7.26 -5.06 21.75
C GLU A 227 7.49 -4.15 22.96
N ALA A 228 6.74 -4.38 24.03
CA ALA A 228 7.01 -3.76 25.32
C ALA A 228 8.21 -4.48 25.96
N LYS A 229 9.24 -3.72 26.28
CA LYS A 229 10.44 -4.22 26.97
C LYS A 229 10.74 -3.33 28.16
N GLU A 230 11.20 -3.95 29.24
CA GLU A 230 11.79 -3.19 30.35
C GLU A 230 13.09 -2.56 29.86
N HIS A 231 13.28 -1.29 30.15
CA HIS A 231 14.54 -0.61 29.94
C HIS A 231 15.27 -0.43 31.26
N LYS A 232 16.61 -0.42 31.23
CA LYS A 232 17.46 -0.34 32.42
C LYS A 232 17.94 1.07 32.72
N TRP A 233 17.53 2.04 31.96
CA TRP A 233 17.96 3.43 32.07
C TRP A 233 17.31 4.13 33.24
N GLY A 234 18.07 5.02 33.90
CA GLY A 234 17.55 5.99 34.87
C GLY A 234 16.71 7.07 34.19
N LEU A 235 16.11 7.94 35.01
CA LEU A 235 15.22 9.00 34.50
C LEU A 235 15.97 9.97 33.59
N GLU A 236 17.18 10.37 33.91
CA GLU A 236 17.94 11.35 33.12
C GLU A 236 18.40 10.73 31.78
N GLU A 237 18.93 9.51 31.78
CA GLU A 237 19.30 8.79 30.57
C GLU A 237 18.07 8.57 29.63
N THR A 238 16.90 8.29 30.23
CA THR A 238 15.66 8.15 29.46
C THR A 238 15.23 9.47 28.79
N LYS A 239 15.40 10.60 29.50
CA LYS A 239 15.11 11.92 28.95
C LYS A 239 16.06 12.27 27.80
N GLU A 240 17.36 12.03 27.99
CA GLU A 240 18.39 12.28 26.97
C GLU A 240 18.10 11.46 25.71
N GLU A 241 17.86 10.16 25.84
CA GLU A 241 17.55 9.29 24.71
C GLU A 241 16.23 9.68 24.01
N LEU A 242 15.19 10.01 24.77
CA LEU A 242 13.92 10.48 24.20
C LEU A 242 14.10 11.80 23.44
N THR A 243 14.88 12.73 23.98
CA THR A 243 15.20 14.00 23.32
C THR A 243 15.94 13.74 22.02
N TYR A 244 16.97 12.91 22.04
CA TYR A 244 17.72 12.50 20.86
C TYR A 244 16.81 11.87 19.78
N LEU A 245 15.94 10.93 20.18
CA LEU A 245 15.01 10.28 19.24
C LEU A 245 14.01 11.27 18.62
N LEU A 246 13.54 12.25 19.38
CA LEU A 246 12.68 13.31 18.87
C LEU A 246 13.43 14.22 17.88
N GLU A 247 14.65 14.63 18.23
CA GLU A 247 15.50 15.47 17.37
C GLU A 247 15.84 14.82 16.03
N ILE A 248 16.16 13.53 16.01
CA ILE A 248 16.44 12.81 14.75
C ILE A 248 15.17 12.49 13.95
N SER A 249 14.01 12.48 14.58
CA SER A 249 12.73 12.19 13.90
C SER A 249 12.17 13.42 13.19
N ILE A 250 12.40 14.63 13.70
CA ILE A 250 11.90 15.89 13.12
C ILE A 250 12.46 16.17 11.72
N PRO A 251 13.75 16.00 11.42
CA PRO A 251 14.30 16.26 10.09
C PRO A 251 13.93 15.25 9.02
N LEU A 252 13.26 14.14 9.39
CA LEU A 252 12.84 13.09 8.43
C LEU A 252 11.51 13.39 7.74
N ASN A 253 10.86 14.52 8.08
CA ASN A 253 9.58 14.96 7.53
C ASN A 253 9.74 16.10 6.52
#